data_52d22c03c6a6625e3d909de6d19883f6
#
_entry.id   52d22c03c6a6625e3d909de6d19883f6
#
_cell.length_a   1.000
_cell.length_b   1.000
_cell.length_c   1.000
_cell.angle_alpha   90.00
_cell.angle_beta   90.00
_cell.angle_gamma   90.00
#
_symmetry.space_group_name_H-M   'P 1'
#
loop_
_entity.id
_entity.type
_entity.pdbx_description
1 polymer ?
#
loop_
_entity_poly.entity_id
_entity_poly.type
_entity_poly.pdbx_seq_one_letter_code
_entity_poly.pdbx_strand_id
1 'polypeptide(L)'
;MGCGCGLVGLLIADRMRKAAIHNSSFNIQHLTLVDSHSRAVEAATENAAKFGIPAEVILSDNGTPKRLDGTFDVFVGNPPYYSDYRIAEVFLETAQRALKPGGVCYTVVKNAAGLKPVQEKYFKSVAVIGRRNYSVLKSVKEE
;
A
#
# COMPACT_ATOMS: atom_id res chain seq x y z
N MET A 1 -1.84 2.83 -0.79
CA MET A 1 -2.26 3.90 -1.72
C MET A 1 -3.51 3.43 -2.46
N GLY A 2 -4.42 4.36 -2.85
CA GLY A 2 -5.77 4.00 -3.28
C GLY A 2 -6.55 3.34 -2.14
N CYS A 3 -6.58 4.00 -0.98
CA CYS A 3 -7.05 3.37 0.25
C CYS A 3 -8.58 3.20 0.30
N GLY A 4 -9.33 3.88 -0.55
CA GLY A 4 -10.78 3.94 -0.45
C GLY A 4 -11.22 4.37 0.94
N CYS A 5 -12.13 3.64 1.55
CA CYS A 5 -12.57 3.88 2.93
C CYS A 5 -11.57 3.42 4.00
N GLY A 6 -10.32 3.09 3.63
CA GLY A 6 -9.26 2.69 4.53
C GLY A 6 -9.29 1.22 4.97
N LEU A 7 -10.27 0.43 4.53
CA LEU A 7 -10.54 -0.92 5.06
C LEU A 7 -9.31 -1.83 5.07
N VAL A 8 -8.55 -1.90 3.97
CA VAL A 8 -7.39 -2.80 3.87
C VAL A 8 -6.29 -2.39 4.85
N GLY A 9 -5.93 -1.10 4.88
CA GLY A 9 -4.90 -0.59 5.79
C GLY A 9 -5.29 -0.75 7.25
N LEU A 10 -6.53 -0.42 7.60
CA LEU A 10 -7.06 -0.54 8.96
C LEU A 10 -7.13 -1.99 9.43
N LEU A 11 -7.55 -2.94 8.56
CA LEU A 11 -7.56 -4.38 8.90
C LEU A 11 -6.15 -4.93 9.10
N ILE A 12 -5.19 -4.51 8.28
CA ILE A 12 -3.78 -4.90 8.46
C ILE A 12 -3.29 -4.36 9.80
N ALA A 13 -3.53 -3.09 10.11
CA ALA A 13 -3.12 -2.47 11.36
C ALA A 13 -3.76 -3.15 12.58
N ASP A 14 -5.05 -3.45 12.53
CA ASP A 14 -5.75 -4.15 13.62
C ASP A 14 -5.19 -5.57 13.85
N ARG A 15 -4.95 -6.31 12.77
CA ARG A 15 -4.35 -7.65 12.87
C ARG A 15 -2.94 -7.64 13.44
N MET A 16 -2.11 -6.68 13.00
CA MET A 16 -0.76 -6.53 13.52
C MET A 16 -0.77 -6.09 14.98
N ARG A 17 -1.66 -5.18 15.38
CA ARG A 17 -1.85 -4.79 16.79
C ARG A 17 -2.24 -5.98 17.66
N LYS A 18 -3.16 -6.83 17.19
CA LYS A 18 -3.56 -8.06 17.90
C LYS A 18 -2.42 -9.07 17.98
N ALA A 19 -1.62 -9.22 16.93
CA ALA A 19 -0.44 -10.07 16.94
C ALA A 19 0.65 -9.56 17.90
N ALA A 20 0.81 -8.25 18.03
CA ALA A 20 1.76 -7.63 18.96
C ALA A 20 1.45 -7.92 20.44
N ILE A 21 0.18 -8.18 20.79
CA ILE A 21 -0.21 -8.60 22.15
C ILE A 21 0.44 -9.97 22.52
N HIS A 22 0.65 -10.81 21.52
CA HIS A 22 1.27 -12.16 21.70
C HIS A 22 2.77 -12.20 21.36
N ASN A 23 3.27 -11.18 20.64
CA ASN A 23 4.68 -11.09 20.22
C ASN A 23 5.08 -9.63 19.99
N SER A 24 5.88 -9.08 20.91
CA SER A 24 6.26 -7.66 20.95
C SER A 24 7.08 -7.15 19.76
N SER A 25 7.51 -8.02 18.84
CA SER A 25 8.28 -7.62 17.63
C SER A 25 7.42 -7.04 16.49
N PHE A 26 6.09 -7.09 16.59
CA PHE A 26 5.18 -6.61 15.56
C PHE A 26 4.32 -5.42 16.07
N ASN A 27 4.87 -4.22 16.05
CA ASN A 27 4.09 -3.02 16.37
C ASN A 27 4.03 -2.09 15.16
N ILE A 28 2.81 -1.76 14.69
CA ILE A 28 2.63 -0.66 13.73
C ILE A 28 2.78 0.65 14.48
N GLN A 29 3.86 1.35 14.17
CA GLN A 29 4.12 2.69 14.72
C GLN A 29 3.49 3.78 13.85
N HIS A 30 3.30 3.51 12.56
CA HIS A 30 2.81 4.51 11.61
C HIS A 30 1.95 3.87 10.53
N LEU A 31 0.73 4.37 10.37
CA LEU A 31 -0.17 4.00 9.27
C LEU A 31 -0.48 5.26 8.45
N THR A 32 -0.20 5.21 7.16
CA THR A 32 -0.59 6.26 6.22
C THR A 32 -1.56 5.71 5.20
N LEU A 33 -2.70 6.38 5.03
CA LEU A 33 -3.73 6.06 4.05
C LEU A 33 -3.76 7.19 3.01
N VAL A 34 -3.66 6.85 1.73
CA VAL A 34 -3.61 7.84 0.64
C VAL A 34 -4.68 7.52 -0.39
N ASP A 35 -5.45 8.50 -0.79
CA ASP A 35 -6.40 8.42 -1.91
C ASP A 35 -6.49 9.75 -2.65
N SER A 36 -6.86 9.70 -3.93
CA SER A 36 -7.08 10.88 -4.76
C SER A 36 -8.50 11.45 -4.66
N HIS A 37 -9.40 10.73 -3.99
CA HIS A 37 -10.81 11.10 -3.89
C HIS A 37 -11.14 11.60 -2.49
N SER A 38 -11.67 12.84 -2.37
CA SER A 38 -11.97 13.48 -1.09
C SER A 38 -12.92 12.66 -0.20
N ARG A 39 -13.98 12.09 -0.79
CA ARG A 39 -14.93 11.21 -0.05
C ARG A 39 -14.28 9.94 0.49
N ALA A 40 -13.28 9.40 -0.22
CA ALA A 40 -12.53 8.25 0.27
C ALA A 40 -11.67 8.64 1.48
N VAL A 41 -11.03 9.81 1.43
CA VAL A 41 -10.24 10.36 2.54
C VAL A 41 -11.11 10.65 3.75
N GLU A 42 -12.28 11.27 3.57
CA GLU A 42 -13.25 11.49 4.65
C GLU A 42 -13.65 10.16 5.32
N ALA A 43 -14.11 9.19 4.51
CA ALA A 43 -14.50 7.87 5.01
C ALA A 43 -13.35 7.11 5.70
N ALA A 44 -12.13 7.20 5.18
CA ALA A 44 -10.95 6.59 5.81
C ALA A 44 -10.62 7.25 7.15
N THR A 45 -10.75 8.57 7.26
CA THR A 45 -10.54 9.33 8.50
C THR A 45 -11.57 8.95 9.56
N GLU A 46 -12.84 8.90 9.20
CA GLU A 46 -13.93 8.48 10.10
C GLU A 46 -13.74 7.04 10.58
N ASN A 47 -13.38 6.13 9.66
CA ASN A 47 -13.16 4.73 10.01
C ASN A 47 -11.92 4.56 10.91
N ALA A 48 -10.82 5.25 10.66
CA ALA A 48 -9.64 5.22 11.51
C ALA A 48 -10.01 5.65 12.95
N ALA A 49 -10.74 6.75 13.10
CA ALA A 49 -11.22 7.22 14.39
C ALA A 49 -12.17 6.22 15.06
N LYS A 50 -13.15 5.68 14.32
CA LYS A 50 -14.12 4.70 14.82
C LYS A 50 -13.47 3.41 15.33
N PHE A 51 -12.42 2.94 14.67
CA PHE A 51 -11.67 1.74 15.07
C PHE A 51 -10.54 2.04 16.07
N GLY A 52 -10.33 3.29 16.45
CA GLY A 52 -9.26 3.70 17.36
C GLY A 52 -7.86 3.36 16.82
N ILE A 53 -7.67 3.46 15.52
CA ILE A 53 -6.38 3.19 14.86
C ILE A 53 -5.79 4.54 14.42
N PRO A 54 -4.68 4.99 15.02
CA PRO A 54 -4.01 6.20 14.58
C PRO A 54 -3.55 6.06 13.13
N ALA A 55 -3.97 6.97 12.27
CA ALA A 55 -3.58 6.98 10.87
C ALA A 55 -3.43 8.42 10.35
N GLU A 56 -2.41 8.66 9.55
CA GLU A 56 -2.33 9.85 8.72
C GLU A 56 -3.10 9.59 7.41
N VAL A 57 -4.13 10.39 7.13
CA VAL A 57 -4.93 10.23 5.91
C VAL A 57 -4.63 11.40 4.97
N ILE A 58 -4.22 11.10 3.75
CA ILE A 58 -3.71 12.09 2.79
C ILE A 58 -4.56 12.07 1.52
N LEU A 59 -5.06 13.25 1.14
CA LEU A 59 -5.65 13.49 -0.19
C LEU A 59 -4.51 13.78 -1.16
N SER A 60 -4.27 12.88 -2.12
CA SER A 60 -3.22 13.06 -3.12
C SER A 60 -3.47 12.18 -4.34
N ASP A 61 -3.26 12.72 -5.52
CA ASP A 61 -3.31 12.03 -6.82
C ASP A 61 -1.92 11.63 -7.34
N ASN A 62 -0.86 12.11 -6.72
CA ASN A 62 0.54 11.92 -7.13
C ASN A 62 1.42 11.19 -6.08
N GLY A 63 0.79 10.48 -5.15
CA GLY A 63 1.47 9.65 -4.15
C GLY A 63 1.68 10.33 -2.80
N THR A 64 2.72 9.93 -2.09
CA THR A 64 3.04 10.44 -0.76
C THR A 64 3.91 11.70 -0.82
N PRO A 65 3.78 12.61 0.16
CA PRO A 65 4.71 13.74 0.32
C PRO A 65 6.16 13.26 0.49
N LYS A 66 7.12 14.04 -0.03
CA LYS A 66 8.56 13.71 0.04
C LYS A 66 9.09 13.45 1.46
N ARG A 67 8.49 14.08 2.49
CA ARG A 67 8.86 13.84 3.90
C ARG A 67 8.65 12.39 4.35
N LEU A 68 7.91 11.60 3.58
CA LEU A 68 7.65 10.19 3.84
C LEU A 68 8.53 9.25 2.99
N ASP A 69 9.49 9.78 2.24
CA ASP A 69 10.40 8.97 1.44
C ASP A 69 11.32 8.14 2.35
N GLY A 70 11.46 6.86 2.03
CA GLY A 70 12.30 5.93 2.78
C GLY A 70 11.85 5.69 4.23
N THR A 71 10.57 5.89 4.55
CA THR A 71 10.09 5.75 5.94
C THR A 71 9.28 4.49 6.20
N PHE A 72 8.77 3.82 5.18
CA PHE A 72 7.88 2.67 5.33
C PHE A 72 8.58 1.33 5.16
N ASP A 73 8.15 0.35 5.95
CA ASP A 73 8.57 -1.04 5.82
C ASP A 73 7.67 -1.81 4.84
N VAL A 74 6.42 -1.39 4.69
CA VAL A 74 5.43 -2.05 3.83
C VAL A 74 4.61 -1.02 3.06
N PHE A 75 4.45 -1.27 1.77
CA PHE A 75 3.52 -0.55 0.89
C PHE A 75 2.46 -1.52 0.38
N VAL A 76 1.21 -1.11 0.43
CA VAL A 76 0.08 -1.88 -0.12
C VAL A 76 -0.72 -1.00 -1.08
N GLY A 77 -1.02 -1.53 -2.26
CA GLY A 77 -1.82 -0.82 -3.25
C GLY A 77 -2.73 -1.76 -4.06
N ASN A 78 -3.85 -1.23 -4.51
CA ASN A 78 -4.73 -1.87 -5.49
C ASN A 78 -4.91 -0.89 -6.66
N PRO A 79 -3.87 -0.73 -7.51
CA PRO A 79 -3.94 0.22 -8.60
C PRO A 79 -4.98 -0.19 -9.62
N PRO A 80 -5.75 0.75 -10.17
CA PRO A 80 -6.65 0.47 -11.27
C PRO A 80 -5.85 0.07 -12.53
N TYR A 81 -6.40 -0.86 -13.31
CA TYR A 81 -5.77 -1.44 -14.51
C TYR A 81 -6.23 -0.82 -15.82
N TYR A 82 -7.07 0.21 -15.78
CA TYR A 82 -7.38 1.05 -16.93
C TYR A 82 -6.32 2.15 -17.10
N SER A 83 -6.38 2.90 -18.18
CA SER A 83 -5.41 3.99 -18.50
C SER A 83 -4.00 3.51 -18.81
N ASP A 84 -3.85 2.34 -19.47
CA ASP A 84 -2.56 1.77 -19.88
C ASP A 84 -1.52 1.71 -18.74
N TYR A 85 -2.00 1.38 -17.54
CA TYR A 85 -1.19 1.28 -16.30
C TYR A 85 -0.54 2.59 -15.81
N ARG A 86 -0.81 3.75 -16.38
CA ARG A 86 -0.22 5.04 -15.92
C ARG A 86 -0.48 5.32 -14.44
N ILE A 87 -1.68 5.00 -13.96
CA ILE A 87 -2.00 5.16 -12.54
C ILE A 87 -1.22 4.13 -11.70
N ALA A 88 -1.06 2.91 -12.20
CA ALA A 88 -0.27 1.90 -11.52
C ALA A 88 1.22 2.29 -11.43
N GLU A 89 1.76 2.97 -12.44
CA GLU A 89 3.12 3.51 -12.40
C GLU A 89 3.29 4.54 -11.28
N VAL A 90 2.30 5.44 -11.06
CA VAL A 90 2.32 6.37 -9.91
C VAL A 90 2.36 5.62 -8.57
N PHE A 91 1.61 4.51 -8.44
CA PHE A 91 1.65 3.66 -7.24
C PHE A 91 3.03 3.04 -7.03
N LEU A 92 3.63 2.50 -8.09
CA LEU A 92 4.91 1.80 -8.03
C LEU A 92 6.09 2.76 -7.80
N GLU A 93 6.07 3.93 -8.44
CA GLU A 93 7.03 4.99 -8.20
C GLU A 93 6.95 5.49 -6.76
N THR A 94 5.71 5.70 -6.27
CA THR A 94 5.48 6.08 -4.88
C THR A 94 5.99 4.99 -3.92
N ALA A 95 5.74 3.71 -4.20
CA ALA A 95 6.21 2.59 -3.40
C ALA A 95 7.74 2.55 -3.35
N GLN A 96 8.38 2.70 -4.52
CA GLN A 96 9.85 2.69 -4.62
C GLN A 96 10.48 3.83 -3.83
N ARG A 97 9.86 5.00 -3.86
CA ARG A 97 10.33 6.18 -3.13
C ARG A 97 10.07 6.08 -1.62
N ALA A 98 8.87 5.68 -1.23
CA ALA A 98 8.40 5.69 0.16
C ALA A 98 8.98 4.54 1.01
N LEU A 99 9.29 3.39 0.40
CA LEU A 99 9.83 2.24 1.11
C LEU A 99 11.30 2.48 1.53
N LYS A 100 11.64 1.94 2.70
CA LYS A 100 13.03 1.74 3.12
C LYS A 100 13.72 0.69 2.24
N PRO A 101 15.06 0.65 2.16
CA PRO A 101 15.77 -0.53 1.70
C PRO A 101 15.30 -1.78 2.48
N GLY A 102 15.04 -2.88 1.76
CA GLY A 102 14.42 -4.09 2.34
C GLY A 102 12.90 -4.02 2.55
N GLY A 103 12.28 -2.87 2.37
CA GLY A 103 10.84 -2.70 2.46
C GLY A 103 10.08 -3.43 1.36
N VAL A 104 8.86 -3.86 1.64
CA VAL A 104 8.08 -4.75 0.79
C VAL A 104 6.89 -4.03 0.15
N CYS A 105 6.76 -4.16 -1.17
CA CYS A 105 5.62 -3.69 -1.94
C CYS A 105 4.67 -4.84 -2.25
N TYR A 106 3.39 -4.66 -1.94
CA TYR A 106 2.32 -5.56 -2.33
C TYR A 106 1.31 -4.82 -3.21
N THR A 107 1.04 -5.34 -4.40
CA THR A 107 -0.04 -4.86 -5.26
C THR A 107 -1.05 -5.97 -5.53
N VAL A 108 -2.33 -5.65 -5.45
CA VAL A 108 -3.42 -6.58 -5.72
C VAL A 108 -3.97 -6.31 -7.10
N VAL A 109 -4.11 -7.35 -7.93
CA VAL A 109 -4.59 -7.22 -9.31
C VAL A 109 -5.44 -8.41 -9.74
N LYS A 110 -6.32 -8.21 -10.72
CA LYS A 110 -7.01 -9.33 -11.40
C LYS A 110 -6.10 -10.05 -12.40
N ASN A 111 -5.31 -9.28 -13.16
CA ASN A 111 -4.43 -9.80 -14.19
C ASN A 111 -2.97 -9.54 -13.84
N ALA A 112 -2.32 -10.54 -13.26
CA ALA A 112 -0.91 -10.44 -12.91
C ALA A 112 0.00 -10.28 -14.14
N ALA A 113 -0.34 -10.91 -15.26
CA ALA A 113 0.46 -10.85 -16.48
C ALA A 113 0.58 -9.41 -17.03
N GLY A 114 -0.45 -8.59 -16.84
CA GLY A 114 -0.41 -7.19 -17.28
C GLY A 114 0.40 -6.28 -16.37
N LEU A 115 0.24 -6.40 -15.03
CA LEU A 115 0.93 -5.51 -14.10
C LEU A 115 2.36 -5.94 -13.77
N LYS A 116 2.66 -7.23 -13.81
CA LYS A 116 4.00 -7.74 -13.47
C LYS A 116 5.11 -7.06 -14.26
N PRO A 117 5.06 -6.94 -15.61
CA PRO A 117 6.09 -6.23 -16.36
C PRO A 117 6.24 -4.75 -15.99
N VAL A 118 5.13 -4.11 -15.60
CA VAL A 118 5.18 -2.71 -15.15
C VAL A 118 5.87 -2.60 -13.79
N GLN A 119 5.56 -3.51 -12.86
CA GLN A 119 6.19 -3.55 -11.54
C GLN A 119 7.69 -3.90 -11.62
N GLU A 120 8.10 -4.74 -12.58
CA GLU A 120 9.50 -5.08 -12.85
C GLU A 120 10.35 -3.90 -13.35
N LYS A 121 9.74 -2.80 -13.81
CA LYS A 121 10.47 -1.55 -14.10
C LYS A 121 10.99 -0.85 -12.82
N TYR A 122 10.32 -1.06 -11.69
CA TYR A 122 10.61 -0.40 -10.41
C TYR A 122 11.29 -1.32 -9.40
N PHE A 123 11.09 -2.64 -9.53
CA PHE A 123 11.61 -3.64 -8.60
C PHE A 123 12.25 -4.80 -9.37
N LYS A 124 13.47 -5.20 -9.04
CA LYS A 124 14.23 -6.23 -9.78
C LYS A 124 13.54 -7.60 -9.80
N SER A 125 12.76 -7.94 -8.78
CA SER A 125 12.05 -9.20 -8.73
C SER A 125 10.60 -9.02 -8.29
N VAL A 126 9.69 -9.71 -8.97
CA VAL A 126 8.26 -9.68 -8.69
C VAL A 126 7.73 -11.10 -8.56
N ALA A 127 7.43 -11.51 -7.33
CA ALA A 127 6.76 -12.77 -7.06
C ALA A 127 5.25 -12.64 -7.22
N VAL A 128 4.62 -13.64 -7.84
CA VAL A 128 3.17 -13.70 -8.04
C VAL A 128 2.56 -14.71 -7.08
N ILE A 129 1.63 -14.27 -6.25
CA ILE A 129 0.88 -15.10 -5.31
C ILE A 129 -0.58 -15.14 -5.77
N GLY A 130 -1.00 -16.26 -6.36
CA GLY A 130 -2.37 -16.44 -6.82
C GLY A 130 -3.37 -16.58 -5.66
N ARG A 131 -4.54 -15.97 -5.79
CA ARG A 131 -5.65 -16.04 -4.82
C ARG A 131 -6.98 -16.02 -5.56
N ARG A 132 -7.53 -17.17 -5.88
CA ARG A 132 -8.80 -17.30 -6.64
C ARG A 132 -8.82 -16.41 -7.89
N ASN A 133 -9.64 -15.34 -7.87
CA ASN A 133 -9.84 -14.40 -8.99
C ASN A 133 -8.85 -13.22 -8.98
N TYR A 134 -7.91 -13.17 -8.03
CA TYR A 134 -6.94 -12.10 -7.86
C TYR A 134 -5.54 -12.68 -7.68
N SER A 135 -4.56 -11.88 -7.98
CA SER A 135 -3.15 -12.13 -7.65
C SER A 135 -2.61 -11.01 -6.79
N VAL A 136 -1.68 -11.36 -5.93
CA VAL A 136 -0.86 -10.39 -5.20
C VAL A 136 0.53 -10.44 -5.80
N LEU A 137 1.01 -9.31 -6.28
CA LEU A 137 2.40 -9.15 -6.68
C LEU A 137 3.19 -8.66 -5.47
N LYS A 138 4.28 -9.35 -5.17
CA LYS A 138 5.19 -9.01 -4.06
C LYS A 138 6.56 -8.67 -4.62
N SER A 139 7.11 -7.53 -4.19
CA SER A 139 8.47 -7.09 -4.50
C SER A 139 9.15 -6.56 -3.25
N VAL A 140 10.48 -6.57 -3.25
CA VAL A 140 11.30 -5.99 -2.18
C VAL A 140 12.14 -4.87 -2.79
N LYS A 141 12.19 -3.73 -2.11
CA LYS A 141 13.11 -2.64 -2.50
C LYS A 141 14.52 -3.04 -2.12
N GLU A 142 15.41 -3.04 -3.11
CA GLU A 142 16.83 -3.25 -2.88
C GLU A 142 17.51 -2.00 -2.27
N GLU A 143 18.73 -2.17 -1.82
CA GLU A 143 19.60 -1.08 -1.31
C GLU A 143 19.95 -0.06 -2.40
#